data_92ee81ca236ceb7eeea007ed712f306c
#
_entry.id   92ee81ca236ceb7eeea007ed712f306c
#
_cell.length_a   1.000
_cell.length_b   1.000
_cell.length_c   1.000
_cell.angle_alpha   90.00
_cell.angle_beta   90.00
_cell.angle_gamma   90.00
#
_symmetry.space_group_name_H-M   'P 1'
#
loop_
_entity.id
_entity.type
_entity.pdbx_description
1 polymer ?
#
loop_
_entity_poly.entity_id
_entity_poly.type
_entity_poly.pdbx_seq_one_letter_code
_entity_poly.pdbx_strand_id
1 'polypeptide(L)'
;MKIITVLLLTLVSALVYGQNQTKRALFLGNSYTGVNNLPQMIANVATSMGDTLEWEMEAPGGYYLYDHSISTTSISKIESGNWDYVILQDQSQAMTLPNTQMYLVYSSAKLLDSLIKENNPCGETMFYMTWGRENGDSLFYQIYSPWYAEPSYEFMDSLIHERYMQISTNNNAEVSPVGAVWNYIRQNHPGIGLYQADESHPSVAGSYIAACCFYTPLFRKDPRLVSFNSSLSLAEASTIKDAVKLVVYDSLVKWNIGIYDSINSVACASANLNVNSERQNSNLQMFPNPVTDILTLKVYPEKDSVQIQIYDWSGVLIREIEGAGTRRIDIRELANGVYFIRLKNRSNTALKFVKN
;
A
#
# COMPACT_ATOMS: atom_id res chain seq x y z
N MET A 1 21.64 57.86 40.97
CA MET A 1 22.15 57.17 39.78
C MET A 1 21.45 55.80 39.72
N LYS A 2 20.51 55.63 38.80
CA LYS A 2 19.82 54.34 38.60
C LYS A 2 20.51 53.67 37.39
N ILE A 3 21.10 52.52 37.65
CA ILE A 3 21.74 51.69 36.58
C ILE A 3 20.61 50.88 35.96
N ILE A 4 20.31 51.12 34.68
CA ILE A 4 19.38 50.32 33.89
C ILE A 4 20.21 49.19 33.25
N THR A 5 20.01 47.98 33.73
CA THR A 5 20.58 46.78 33.11
C THR A 5 19.68 46.37 31.93
N VAL A 6 20.18 46.57 30.71
CA VAL A 6 19.52 46.13 29.48
C VAL A 6 19.87 44.64 29.29
N LEU A 7 18.88 43.78 29.45
CA LEU A 7 19.01 42.34 29.16
C LEU A 7 18.83 42.16 27.64
N LEU A 8 19.93 41.84 26.95
CA LEU A 8 19.91 41.49 25.52
C LEU A 8 19.45 40.05 25.39
N LEU A 9 18.19 39.84 25.02
CA LEU A 9 17.67 38.51 24.63
C LEU A 9 18.15 38.23 23.21
N THR A 10 19.19 37.41 23.05
CA THR A 10 19.58 36.84 21.75
C THR A 10 18.59 35.70 21.44
N LEU A 11 17.69 35.94 20.50
CA LEU A 11 16.88 34.88 19.87
C LEU A 11 17.84 34.02 19.03
N VAL A 12 18.25 32.88 19.56
CA VAL A 12 18.87 31.83 18.77
C VAL A 12 17.73 31.13 18.04
N SER A 13 17.47 31.50 16.79
CA SER A 13 16.67 30.70 15.87
C SER A 13 17.44 29.40 15.62
N ALA A 14 17.14 28.38 16.38
CA ALA A 14 17.56 27.01 16.07
C ALA A 14 16.92 26.66 14.73
N LEU A 15 17.71 26.63 13.68
CA LEU A 15 17.38 25.96 12.44
C LEU A 15 17.23 24.47 12.81
N VAL A 16 16.00 24.05 13.00
CA VAL A 16 15.68 22.63 13.11
C VAL A 16 15.90 22.04 11.72
N TYR A 17 17.15 21.72 11.42
CA TYR A 17 17.44 20.77 10.34
C TYR A 17 16.79 19.47 10.78
N GLY A 18 15.73 19.05 10.07
CA GLY A 18 15.11 17.76 10.31
C GLY A 18 16.21 16.69 10.30
N GLN A 19 16.21 15.83 11.32
CA GLN A 19 17.19 14.74 11.38
C GLN A 19 17.06 13.88 10.13
N ASN A 20 18.19 13.40 9.60
CA ASN A 20 18.23 12.41 8.54
C ASN A 20 17.44 11.18 8.99
N GLN A 21 16.54 10.71 8.14
CA GLN A 21 15.67 9.57 8.43
C GLN A 21 16.06 8.40 7.53
N THR A 22 16.00 7.19 8.09
CA THR A 22 16.05 5.97 7.31
C THR A 22 14.66 5.34 7.35
N LYS A 23 14.16 4.96 6.17
CA LYS A 23 12.88 4.26 5.99
C LYS A 23 13.10 3.01 5.17
N ARG A 24 12.36 1.94 5.50
CA ARG A 24 12.32 0.70 4.72
C ARG A 24 10.95 0.55 4.06
N ALA A 25 10.93 0.34 2.75
CA ALA A 25 9.71 0.26 1.97
C ALA A 25 9.68 -0.96 1.04
N LEU A 26 8.56 -1.68 1.07
CA LEU A 26 8.26 -2.74 0.11
C LEU A 26 7.27 -2.21 -0.93
N PHE A 27 7.59 -2.35 -2.22
CA PHE A 27 6.70 -1.97 -3.32
C PHE A 27 6.09 -3.23 -3.95
N LEU A 28 4.78 -3.37 -3.85
CA LEU A 28 4.00 -4.39 -4.53
C LEU A 28 3.15 -3.73 -5.62
N GLY A 29 3.49 -3.99 -6.87
CA GLY A 29 2.87 -3.33 -8.01
C GLY A 29 3.09 -4.07 -9.32
N ASN A 30 3.17 -3.31 -10.40
CA ASN A 30 3.41 -3.86 -11.73
C ASN A 30 4.39 -2.97 -12.52
N SER A 31 4.27 -2.95 -13.85
CA SER A 31 5.14 -2.13 -14.70
C SER A 31 5.12 -0.63 -14.37
N TYR A 32 4.03 -0.08 -13.82
CA TYR A 32 3.99 1.33 -13.40
C TYR A 32 4.94 1.62 -12.24
N THR A 33 5.18 0.63 -11.39
CA THR A 33 6.19 0.68 -10.32
C THR A 33 7.59 0.33 -10.86
N GLY A 34 7.70 -0.61 -11.80
CA GLY A 34 8.98 -1.09 -12.32
C GLY A 34 9.66 -0.16 -13.31
N VAL A 35 8.87 0.55 -14.15
CA VAL A 35 9.39 1.44 -15.20
C VAL A 35 10.22 2.57 -14.61
N ASN A 36 11.33 2.89 -15.27
CA ASN A 36 12.34 3.86 -14.82
C ASN A 36 12.93 3.56 -13.43
N ASN A 37 12.76 2.33 -12.92
CA ASN A 37 13.19 1.91 -11.60
C ASN A 37 12.72 2.88 -10.50
N LEU A 38 11.39 3.07 -10.40
CA LEU A 38 10.79 4.06 -9.51
C LEU A 38 11.30 3.98 -8.07
N PRO A 39 11.43 2.80 -7.40
CA PRO A 39 11.95 2.75 -6.04
C PRO A 39 13.36 3.32 -5.91
N GLN A 40 14.25 3.07 -6.87
CA GLN A 40 15.58 3.66 -6.90
C GLN A 40 15.52 5.18 -7.12
N MET A 41 14.59 5.66 -7.95
CA MET A 41 14.41 7.10 -8.16
C MET A 41 13.97 7.79 -6.87
N ILE A 42 13.07 7.18 -6.09
CA ILE A 42 12.66 7.67 -4.76
C ILE A 42 13.87 7.68 -3.81
N ALA A 43 14.68 6.62 -3.81
CA ALA A 43 15.89 6.55 -2.99
C ALA A 43 16.89 7.66 -3.35
N ASN A 44 17.04 7.99 -4.64
CA ASN A 44 17.90 9.09 -5.08
C ASN A 44 17.35 10.45 -4.63
N VAL A 45 16.03 10.66 -4.67
CA VAL A 45 15.35 11.82 -4.11
C VAL A 45 15.66 11.92 -2.61
N ALA A 46 15.46 10.84 -1.85
CA ALA A 46 15.73 10.79 -0.41
C ALA A 46 17.21 11.12 -0.10
N THR A 47 18.15 10.48 -0.81
CA THR A 47 19.59 10.71 -0.65
C THR A 47 19.95 12.17 -0.90
N SER A 48 19.32 12.84 -1.86
CA SER A 48 19.55 14.26 -2.13
C SER A 48 19.13 15.18 -1.00
N MET A 49 18.34 14.68 -0.07
CA MET A 49 17.84 15.36 1.13
C MET A 49 18.52 14.89 2.42
N GLY A 50 19.54 14.03 2.31
CA GLY A 50 20.23 13.42 3.44
C GLY A 50 19.47 12.25 4.08
N ASP A 51 18.35 11.83 3.52
CA ASP A 51 17.56 10.68 3.98
C ASP A 51 17.97 9.39 3.27
N THR A 52 17.60 8.26 3.83
CA THR A 52 17.86 6.95 3.24
C THR A 52 16.53 6.19 3.05
N LEU A 53 16.32 5.67 1.85
CA LEU A 53 15.27 4.72 1.58
C LEU A 53 15.90 3.36 1.23
N GLU A 54 15.73 2.39 2.12
CA GLU A 54 15.97 0.98 1.82
C GLU A 54 14.70 0.40 1.21
N TRP A 55 14.81 -0.30 0.10
CA TRP A 55 13.62 -0.78 -0.59
C TRP A 55 13.77 -2.18 -1.17
N GLU A 56 12.63 -2.87 -1.25
CA GLU A 56 12.43 -4.04 -2.09
C GLU A 56 11.22 -3.85 -3.00
N MET A 57 11.17 -4.62 -4.06
CA MET A 57 10.07 -4.56 -5.03
C MET A 57 9.67 -5.96 -5.47
N GLU A 58 8.36 -6.14 -5.67
CA GLU A 58 7.78 -7.22 -6.44
C GLU A 58 6.77 -6.59 -7.40
N ALA A 59 7.13 -6.49 -8.69
CA ALA A 59 6.34 -5.72 -9.66
C ALA A 59 6.32 -6.39 -11.05
N PRO A 60 5.80 -7.63 -11.16
CA PRO A 60 5.62 -8.28 -12.45
C PRO A 60 4.65 -7.51 -13.34
N GLY A 61 4.93 -7.47 -14.64
CA GLY A 61 4.12 -6.71 -15.59
C GLY A 61 2.65 -7.15 -15.56
N GLY A 62 1.74 -6.15 -15.48
CA GLY A 62 0.31 -6.36 -15.50
C GLY A 62 -0.34 -6.94 -14.24
N TYR A 63 0.41 -7.15 -13.16
CA TYR A 63 -0.15 -7.68 -11.90
C TYR A 63 -1.23 -6.76 -11.34
N TYR A 64 -2.24 -7.42 -10.77
CA TYR A 64 -3.29 -6.83 -9.94
C TYR A 64 -2.98 -7.01 -8.45
N LEU A 65 -3.65 -6.28 -7.58
CA LEU A 65 -3.61 -6.56 -6.13
C LEU A 65 -4.05 -7.99 -5.82
N TYR A 66 -4.98 -8.53 -6.62
CA TYR A 66 -5.39 -9.92 -6.53
C TYR A 66 -4.19 -10.88 -6.72
N ASP A 67 -3.36 -10.65 -7.73
CA ASP A 67 -2.19 -11.52 -7.99
C ASP A 67 -1.20 -11.46 -6.83
N HIS A 68 -0.94 -10.28 -6.29
CA HIS A 68 -0.11 -10.13 -5.09
C HIS A 68 -0.71 -10.83 -3.87
N SER A 69 -2.04 -10.81 -3.72
CA SER A 69 -2.73 -11.41 -2.57
C SER A 69 -2.62 -12.94 -2.52
N ILE A 70 -2.31 -13.58 -3.65
CA ILE A 70 -2.11 -15.03 -3.78
C ILE A 70 -0.67 -15.42 -4.12
N SER A 71 0.19 -14.46 -4.42
CA SER A 71 1.61 -14.70 -4.74
C SER A 71 2.40 -15.06 -3.49
N THR A 72 3.00 -16.25 -3.49
CA THR A 72 3.89 -16.68 -2.39
C THR A 72 5.08 -15.74 -2.23
N THR A 73 5.62 -15.19 -3.32
CA THR A 73 6.72 -14.23 -3.31
C THR A 73 6.31 -12.93 -2.61
N SER A 74 5.16 -12.35 -2.99
CA SER A 74 4.65 -11.11 -2.39
C SER A 74 4.34 -11.31 -0.90
N ILE A 75 3.69 -12.42 -0.55
CA ILE A 75 3.36 -12.75 0.83
C ILE A 75 4.63 -12.93 1.66
N SER A 76 5.62 -13.70 1.18
CA SER A 76 6.87 -13.90 1.91
C SER A 76 7.65 -12.59 2.13
N LYS A 77 7.60 -11.65 1.17
CA LYS A 77 8.20 -10.31 1.34
C LYS A 77 7.47 -9.48 2.42
N ILE A 78 6.15 -9.55 2.49
CA ILE A 78 5.39 -8.91 3.58
C ILE A 78 5.77 -9.55 4.93
N GLU A 79 5.80 -10.89 4.99
CA GLU A 79 6.11 -11.68 6.19
C GLU A 79 7.56 -11.51 6.67
N SER A 80 8.49 -11.12 5.78
CA SER A 80 9.88 -10.82 6.19
C SER A 80 9.97 -9.70 7.22
N GLY A 81 8.95 -8.83 7.25
CA GLY A 81 8.75 -7.83 8.29
C GLY A 81 9.73 -6.67 8.29
N ASN A 82 9.58 -5.81 9.29
CA ASN A 82 10.41 -4.62 9.50
C ASN A 82 10.29 -3.55 8.39
N TRP A 83 9.14 -3.50 7.71
CA TRP A 83 8.82 -2.42 6.78
C TRP A 83 8.23 -1.23 7.52
N ASP A 84 8.74 -0.03 7.25
CA ASP A 84 8.06 1.20 7.65
C ASP A 84 6.83 1.44 6.78
N TYR A 85 6.93 1.05 5.49
CA TYR A 85 5.83 1.17 4.53
C TYR A 85 5.75 -0.04 3.62
N VAL A 86 4.54 -0.49 3.33
CA VAL A 86 4.26 -1.39 2.21
C VAL A 86 3.35 -0.67 1.24
N ILE A 87 3.86 -0.44 0.03
CA ILE A 87 3.18 0.30 -1.03
C ILE A 87 2.43 -0.70 -1.90
N LEU A 88 1.13 -0.45 -2.09
CA LEU A 88 0.23 -1.28 -2.89
C LEU A 88 -0.25 -0.53 -4.13
N GLN A 89 0.03 -1.07 -5.32
CA GLN A 89 -0.40 -0.52 -6.60
C GLN A 89 -1.15 -1.57 -7.40
N ASP A 90 -2.38 -1.26 -7.81
CA ASP A 90 -3.18 -2.13 -8.66
C ASP A 90 -2.95 -1.83 -10.15
N GLN A 91 -3.39 -2.74 -11.01
CA GLN A 91 -3.36 -2.55 -12.45
C GLN A 91 -4.18 -1.31 -12.86
N SER A 92 -3.71 -0.57 -13.85
CA SER A 92 -4.25 0.76 -14.20
C SER A 92 -5.75 0.79 -14.47
N GLN A 93 -6.31 -0.30 -15.01
CA GLN A 93 -7.73 -0.42 -15.34
C GLN A 93 -8.57 -1.01 -14.20
N ALA A 94 -7.95 -1.62 -13.18
CA ALA A 94 -8.67 -2.25 -12.07
C ALA A 94 -9.59 -1.27 -11.35
N MET A 95 -9.12 -0.04 -11.17
CA MET A 95 -9.90 1.03 -10.52
C MET A 95 -11.03 1.58 -11.39
N THR A 96 -11.15 1.15 -12.64
CA THR A 96 -12.19 1.62 -13.57
C THR A 96 -13.21 0.55 -13.94
N LEU A 97 -13.14 -0.62 -13.29
CA LEU A 97 -14.11 -1.70 -13.46
C LEU A 97 -15.53 -1.29 -12.99
N PRO A 98 -16.60 -1.89 -13.53
CA PRO A 98 -17.94 -1.71 -12.97
C PRO A 98 -18.02 -2.01 -11.48
N ASN A 99 -18.88 -1.31 -10.75
CA ASN A 99 -19.03 -1.50 -9.30
C ASN A 99 -19.28 -2.96 -8.91
N THR A 100 -19.97 -3.70 -9.75
CA THR A 100 -20.24 -5.14 -9.55
C THR A 100 -18.98 -6.02 -9.63
N GLN A 101 -17.88 -5.51 -10.16
CA GLN A 101 -16.61 -6.22 -10.30
C GLN A 101 -15.52 -5.70 -9.33
N MET A 102 -15.78 -4.59 -8.63
CA MET A 102 -14.83 -4.00 -7.67
C MET A 102 -14.56 -4.87 -6.44
N TYR A 103 -15.36 -5.90 -6.22
CA TYR A 103 -15.19 -6.77 -5.04
C TYR A 103 -13.80 -7.43 -4.98
N LEU A 104 -13.22 -7.80 -6.13
CA LEU A 104 -11.86 -8.37 -6.19
C LEU A 104 -10.80 -7.35 -5.75
N VAL A 105 -10.93 -6.11 -6.19
CA VAL A 105 -10.02 -5.02 -5.80
C VAL A 105 -10.10 -4.78 -4.30
N TYR A 106 -11.32 -4.60 -3.77
CA TYR A 106 -11.51 -4.30 -2.35
C TYR A 106 -11.10 -5.45 -1.44
N SER A 107 -11.44 -6.69 -1.79
CA SER A 107 -11.06 -7.86 -0.99
C SER A 107 -9.57 -8.11 -0.99
N SER A 108 -8.90 -7.94 -2.14
CA SER A 108 -7.45 -8.10 -2.24
C SER A 108 -6.70 -7.01 -1.49
N ALA A 109 -7.15 -5.75 -1.61
CA ALA A 109 -6.59 -4.64 -0.85
C ALA A 109 -6.72 -4.89 0.66
N LYS A 110 -7.89 -5.33 1.12
CA LYS A 110 -8.12 -5.66 2.54
C LYS A 110 -7.27 -6.82 3.03
N LEU A 111 -7.14 -7.87 2.22
CA LEU A 111 -6.32 -9.02 2.59
C LEU A 111 -4.84 -8.64 2.73
N LEU A 112 -4.30 -7.91 1.74
CA LEU A 112 -2.92 -7.43 1.78
C LEU A 112 -2.69 -6.49 2.95
N ASP A 113 -3.57 -5.52 3.19
CA ASP A 113 -3.49 -4.61 4.33
C ASP A 113 -3.49 -5.37 5.68
N SER A 114 -4.35 -6.39 5.79
CA SER A 114 -4.40 -7.22 7.00
C SER A 114 -3.09 -7.99 7.23
N LEU A 115 -2.52 -8.58 6.16
CA LEU A 115 -1.22 -9.25 6.22
C LEU A 115 -0.08 -8.29 6.59
N ILE A 116 -0.11 -7.07 6.03
CA ILE A 116 0.87 -6.03 6.34
C ILE A 116 0.82 -5.67 7.82
N LYS A 117 -0.35 -5.35 8.35
CA LYS A 117 -0.54 -4.97 9.75
C LYS A 117 -0.25 -6.08 10.75
N GLU A 118 -0.50 -7.33 10.36
CA GLU A 118 -0.16 -8.51 11.19
C GLU A 118 1.36 -8.69 11.30
N ASN A 119 2.08 -8.55 10.20
CA ASN A 119 3.52 -8.84 10.16
C ASN A 119 4.40 -7.59 10.37
N ASN A 120 3.83 -6.40 10.18
CA ASN A 120 4.51 -5.11 10.35
C ASN A 120 3.65 -4.17 11.21
N PRO A 121 3.45 -4.45 12.49
CA PRO A 121 2.54 -3.67 13.35
C PRO A 121 2.98 -2.22 13.57
N CYS A 122 4.24 -1.89 13.26
CA CYS A 122 4.79 -0.54 13.25
C CYS A 122 4.84 0.08 11.85
N GLY A 123 4.45 -0.67 10.83
CA GLY A 123 4.48 -0.24 9.44
C GLY A 123 3.13 0.28 8.95
N GLU A 124 3.18 1.05 7.88
CA GLU A 124 2.03 1.68 7.25
C GLU A 124 1.74 1.02 5.90
N THR A 125 0.46 0.82 5.60
CA THR A 125 0.01 0.54 4.24
C THR A 125 -0.17 1.87 3.51
N MET A 126 0.42 1.98 2.31
CA MET A 126 0.25 3.15 1.45
C MET A 126 -0.22 2.72 0.07
N PHE A 127 -1.35 3.27 -0.38
CA PHE A 127 -1.83 3.02 -1.74
C PHE A 127 -1.18 3.98 -2.74
N TYR A 128 -0.69 3.44 -3.84
CA TYR A 128 -0.14 4.20 -4.94
C TYR A 128 -1.27 4.58 -5.91
N MET A 129 -1.83 5.78 -5.76
CA MET A 129 -2.83 6.30 -6.70
C MET A 129 -2.16 6.55 -8.06
N THR A 130 -2.51 5.73 -9.03
CA THR A 130 -2.06 5.88 -10.41
C THR A 130 -2.89 6.95 -11.15
N TRP A 131 -2.79 7.02 -12.47
CA TRP A 131 -3.38 8.04 -13.33
C TRP A 131 -4.18 7.42 -14.47
N GLY A 132 -5.04 8.22 -15.09
CA GLY A 132 -5.74 7.84 -16.33
C GLY A 132 -4.78 7.72 -17.52
N ARG A 133 -5.08 6.84 -18.46
CA ARG A 133 -4.36 6.77 -19.74
C ARG A 133 -4.49 8.09 -20.49
N GLU A 134 -3.52 8.45 -21.30
CA GLU A 134 -3.39 9.77 -21.92
C GLU A 134 -4.65 10.22 -22.67
N ASN A 135 -5.25 9.30 -23.41
CA ASN A 135 -6.50 9.52 -24.17
C ASN A 135 -7.69 8.72 -23.59
N GLY A 136 -7.58 8.29 -22.31
CA GLY A 136 -8.59 7.46 -21.66
C GLY A 136 -8.55 5.99 -22.10
N ASP A 137 -9.66 5.26 -21.91
CA ASP A 137 -9.73 3.83 -22.19
C ASP A 137 -10.89 3.47 -23.12
N SER A 138 -10.62 3.54 -24.41
CA SER A 138 -11.59 3.18 -25.46
C SER A 138 -11.98 1.70 -25.42
N LEU A 139 -11.10 0.81 -24.95
CA LEU A 139 -11.41 -0.61 -24.81
C LEU A 139 -12.42 -0.85 -23.70
N PHE A 140 -12.22 -0.25 -22.52
CA PHE A 140 -13.16 -0.38 -21.41
C PHE A 140 -14.49 0.30 -21.71
N TYR A 141 -14.47 1.42 -22.45
CA TYR A 141 -15.69 2.03 -22.95
C TYR A 141 -16.48 1.06 -23.84
N GLN A 142 -15.84 0.32 -24.74
CA GLN A 142 -16.51 -0.66 -25.60
C GLN A 142 -17.06 -1.86 -24.81
N ILE A 143 -16.32 -2.34 -23.83
CA ILE A 143 -16.68 -3.53 -23.05
C ILE A 143 -17.79 -3.24 -22.04
N TYR A 144 -17.74 -2.10 -21.37
CA TYR A 144 -18.54 -1.79 -20.19
C TYR A 144 -19.57 -0.67 -20.39
N SER A 145 -19.79 -0.19 -21.63
CA SER A 145 -20.86 0.78 -21.90
C SER A 145 -22.24 0.13 -21.62
N PRO A 146 -23.23 0.87 -21.07
CA PRO A 146 -23.21 2.31 -20.75
C PRO A 146 -22.62 2.67 -19.38
N TRP A 147 -22.13 1.70 -18.59
CA TRP A 147 -21.56 1.99 -17.28
C TRP A 147 -20.30 2.86 -17.40
N TYR A 148 -19.38 2.53 -18.32
CA TYR A 148 -18.24 3.37 -18.66
C TYR A 148 -18.75 4.47 -19.59
N ALA A 149 -18.99 5.67 -19.04
CA ALA A 149 -19.77 6.70 -19.71
C ALA A 149 -19.08 7.29 -20.94
N GLU A 150 -17.76 7.46 -20.88
CA GLU A 150 -16.96 8.04 -21.97
C GLU A 150 -15.51 7.54 -21.93
N PRO A 151 -14.85 7.38 -23.08
CA PRO A 151 -13.46 6.91 -23.15
C PRO A 151 -12.45 8.05 -22.94
N SER A 152 -12.68 8.95 -21.97
CA SER A 152 -11.82 10.12 -21.75
C SER A 152 -10.83 9.89 -20.61
N TYR A 153 -9.74 10.67 -20.63
CA TYR A 153 -8.82 10.73 -19.50
C TYR A 153 -9.55 11.14 -18.21
N GLU A 154 -10.35 12.18 -18.29
CA GLU A 154 -11.06 12.79 -17.16
C GLU A 154 -11.97 11.78 -16.48
N PHE A 155 -12.71 10.99 -17.25
CA PHE A 155 -13.57 9.95 -16.71
C PHE A 155 -12.76 8.85 -16.03
N MET A 156 -11.73 8.34 -16.70
CA MET A 156 -10.84 7.31 -16.14
C MET A 156 -10.16 7.77 -14.84
N ASP A 157 -9.59 8.97 -14.88
CA ASP A 157 -8.84 9.55 -13.76
C ASP A 157 -9.76 9.82 -12.55
N SER A 158 -10.99 10.27 -12.79
CA SER A 158 -11.98 10.50 -11.72
C SER A 158 -12.33 9.22 -10.97
N LEU A 159 -12.53 8.10 -11.67
CA LEU A 159 -12.79 6.79 -11.07
C LEU A 159 -11.58 6.29 -10.28
N ILE A 160 -10.37 6.42 -10.84
CA ILE A 160 -9.13 6.03 -10.17
C ILE A 160 -8.99 6.81 -8.85
N HIS A 161 -9.16 8.14 -8.90
CA HIS A 161 -9.07 9.00 -7.73
C HIS A 161 -10.06 8.59 -6.64
N GLU A 162 -11.36 8.51 -6.99
CA GLU A 162 -12.43 8.15 -6.06
C GLU A 162 -12.12 6.82 -5.35
N ARG A 163 -11.74 5.81 -6.11
CA ARG A 163 -11.60 4.45 -5.59
C ARG A 163 -10.33 4.23 -4.80
N TYR A 164 -9.21 4.88 -5.17
CA TYR A 164 -8.03 4.85 -4.31
C TYR A 164 -8.29 5.54 -2.98
N MET A 165 -9.04 6.63 -2.94
CA MET A 165 -9.45 7.25 -1.69
C MET A 165 -10.40 6.36 -0.88
N GLN A 166 -11.32 5.66 -1.55
CA GLN A 166 -12.23 4.73 -0.89
C GLN A 166 -11.49 3.53 -0.27
N ILE A 167 -10.60 2.86 -1.02
CA ILE A 167 -9.85 1.72 -0.47
C ILE A 167 -8.90 2.13 0.64
N SER A 168 -8.27 3.29 0.55
CA SER A 168 -7.39 3.78 1.61
C SER A 168 -8.16 4.06 2.90
N THR A 169 -9.31 4.72 2.81
CA THR A 169 -10.19 4.98 3.97
C THR A 169 -10.69 3.68 4.58
N ASN A 170 -11.14 2.72 3.76
CA ASN A 170 -11.65 1.42 4.22
C ASN A 170 -10.59 0.58 4.95
N ASN A 171 -9.32 0.83 4.67
CA ASN A 171 -8.20 0.11 5.25
C ASN A 171 -7.40 0.93 6.28
N ASN A 172 -7.83 2.13 6.65
CA ASN A 172 -7.04 3.04 7.51
C ASN A 172 -5.60 3.15 6.99
N ALA A 173 -5.46 3.49 5.72
CA ALA A 173 -4.19 3.52 4.99
C ALA A 173 -3.96 4.89 4.34
N GLU A 174 -2.70 5.21 4.12
CA GLU A 174 -2.27 6.43 3.44
C GLU A 174 -2.36 6.30 1.92
N VAL A 175 -2.31 7.43 1.21
CA VAL A 175 -2.24 7.49 -0.26
C VAL A 175 -1.05 8.31 -0.70
N SER A 176 -0.23 7.76 -1.60
CA SER A 176 0.64 8.57 -2.45
C SER A 176 -0.14 9.02 -3.69
N PRO A 177 -0.56 10.31 -3.77
CA PRO A 177 -1.54 10.76 -4.74
C PRO A 177 -0.92 11.17 -6.09
N VAL A 178 -0.16 10.28 -6.69
CA VAL A 178 0.57 10.56 -7.94
C VAL A 178 -0.39 10.98 -9.06
N GLY A 179 -1.53 10.30 -9.22
CA GLY A 179 -2.55 10.63 -10.21
C GLY A 179 -3.10 12.05 -10.03
N ALA A 180 -3.25 12.53 -8.80
CA ALA A 180 -3.71 13.88 -8.56
C ALA A 180 -2.68 14.95 -9.00
N VAL A 181 -1.38 14.71 -8.77
CA VAL A 181 -0.32 15.60 -9.28
C VAL A 181 -0.22 15.50 -10.80
N TRP A 182 -0.38 14.29 -11.34
CA TRP A 182 -0.42 14.05 -12.79
C TRP A 182 -1.52 14.87 -13.48
N ASN A 183 -2.73 14.83 -12.92
CA ASN A 183 -3.85 15.63 -13.39
C ASN A 183 -3.54 17.14 -13.33
N TYR A 184 -2.99 17.62 -12.22
CA TYR A 184 -2.59 19.02 -12.08
C TYR A 184 -1.57 19.44 -13.14
N ILE A 185 -0.53 18.65 -13.40
CA ILE A 185 0.48 18.93 -14.42
C ILE A 185 -0.13 18.92 -15.83
N ARG A 186 -1.00 17.96 -16.15
CA ARG A 186 -1.69 17.92 -17.45
C ARG A 186 -2.47 19.20 -17.71
N GLN A 187 -3.18 19.71 -16.71
CA GLN A 187 -4.02 20.89 -16.83
C GLN A 187 -3.24 22.20 -16.89
N ASN A 188 -2.19 22.32 -16.09
CA ASN A 188 -1.50 23.61 -15.87
C ASN A 188 -0.14 23.70 -16.57
N HIS A 189 0.47 22.56 -16.92
CA HIS A 189 1.81 22.48 -17.52
C HIS A 189 1.83 21.43 -18.67
N PRO A 190 0.95 21.55 -19.69
CA PRO A 190 0.80 20.53 -20.73
C PRO A 190 2.05 20.33 -21.61
N GLY A 191 3.04 21.20 -21.50
CA GLY A 191 4.33 21.03 -22.17
C GLY A 191 5.24 19.96 -21.55
N ILE A 192 4.92 19.43 -20.35
CA ILE A 192 5.66 18.34 -19.72
C ILE A 192 5.06 17.02 -20.18
N GLY A 193 5.78 16.26 -21.01
CA GLY A 193 5.34 14.95 -21.49
C GLY A 193 5.39 13.92 -20.39
N LEU A 194 4.24 13.40 -19.98
CA LEU A 194 4.12 12.49 -18.82
C LEU A 194 4.11 11.01 -19.20
N TYR A 195 3.77 10.68 -20.43
CA TYR A 195 3.57 9.32 -20.91
C TYR A 195 4.69 8.87 -21.85
N GLN A 196 4.86 7.55 -21.94
CA GLN A 196 5.56 6.93 -23.05
C GLN A 196 4.67 6.87 -24.30
N ALA A 197 5.22 6.39 -25.41
CA ALA A 197 4.49 6.29 -26.69
C ALA A 197 3.26 5.36 -26.66
N ASP A 198 3.11 4.54 -25.61
CA ASP A 198 1.95 3.68 -25.41
C ASP A 198 0.79 4.36 -24.68
N GLU A 199 0.91 5.67 -24.41
CA GLU A 199 -0.13 6.49 -23.78
C GLU A 199 -0.55 6.02 -22.37
N SER A 200 0.25 5.15 -21.74
CA SER A 200 -0.06 4.48 -20.48
C SER A 200 1.08 4.54 -19.47
N HIS A 201 2.26 4.01 -19.85
CA HIS A 201 3.42 3.97 -18.97
C HIS A 201 4.03 5.37 -18.76
N PRO A 202 4.66 5.59 -17.58
CA PRO A 202 5.23 6.89 -17.26
C PRO A 202 6.50 7.16 -18.09
N SER A 203 6.62 8.38 -18.60
CA SER A 203 7.92 8.92 -19.05
C SER A 203 8.87 9.09 -17.85
N VAL A 204 10.08 9.58 -18.10
CA VAL A 204 10.98 9.94 -16.99
C VAL A 204 10.38 11.05 -16.12
N ALA A 205 9.70 12.05 -16.72
CA ALA A 205 9.02 13.11 -15.98
C ALA A 205 7.87 12.56 -15.13
N GLY A 206 7.06 11.63 -15.69
CA GLY A 206 6.00 10.96 -14.96
C GLY A 206 6.52 10.15 -13.76
N SER A 207 7.60 9.40 -13.94
CA SER A 207 8.24 8.68 -12.83
C SER A 207 8.86 9.63 -11.80
N TYR A 208 9.37 10.78 -12.22
CA TYR A 208 9.89 11.78 -11.30
C TYR A 208 8.80 12.44 -10.45
N ILE A 209 7.61 12.70 -11.05
CA ILE A 209 6.41 13.06 -10.27
C ILE A 209 6.15 12.03 -9.19
N ALA A 210 6.09 10.75 -9.57
CA ALA A 210 5.85 9.67 -8.61
C ALA A 210 6.92 9.65 -7.51
N ALA A 211 8.19 9.80 -7.87
CA ALA A 211 9.28 9.80 -6.90
C ALA A 211 9.16 10.94 -5.86
N CYS A 212 8.84 12.15 -6.31
CA CYS A 212 8.61 13.28 -5.41
C CYS A 212 7.33 13.11 -4.57
N CYS A 213 6.25 12.54 -5.18
CA CYS A 213 5.01 12.23 -4.48
C CYS A 213 5.19 11.17 -3.39
N PHE A 214 6.05 10.17 -3.59
CA PHE A 214 6.37 9.19 -2.55
C PHE A 214 7.29 9.76 -1.47
N TYR A 215 8.33 10.50 -1.86
CA TYR A 215 9.23 11.11 -0.90
C TYR A 215 8.48 11.98 0.12
N THR A 216 7.51 12.76 -0.35
CA THR A 216 6.77 13.72 0.48
C THR A 216 6.03 13.06 1.65
N PRO A 217 5.17 12.03 1.49
CA PRO A 217 4.54 11.36 2.61
C PRO A 217 5.50 10.48 3.41
N LEU A 218 6.44 9.77 2.77
CA LEU A 218 7.37 8.87 3.46
C LEU A 218 8.25 9.61 4.48
N PHE A 219 8.71 10.80 4.14
CA PHE A 219 9.62 11.59 4.98
C PHE A 219 9.00 12.86 5.55
N ARG A 220 7.78 13.23 5.12
CA ARG A 220 7.03 14.43 5.52
C ARG A 220 7.83 15.73 5.37
N LYS A 221 8.58 15.83 4.27
CA LYS A 221 9.43 16.96 3.94
C LYS A 221 8.99 17.68 2.66
N ASP A 222 9.28 18.97 2.58
CA ASP A 222 8.96 19.82 1.42
C ASP A 222 9.74 19.34 0.17
N PRO A 223 9.10 18.88 -0.90
CA PRO A 223 9.75 18.36 -2.08
C PRO A 223 10.56 19.42 -2.86
N ARG A 224 10.32 20.71 -2.65
CA ARG A 224 11.08 21.77 -3.33
C ARG A 224 12.53 21.83 -2.92
N LEU A 225 12.86 21.27 -1.75
CA LEU A 225 14.23 21.21 -1.25
C LEU A 225 15.06 20.09 -1.91
N VAL A 226 14.42 19.19 -2.66
CA VAL A 226 15.08 18.09 -3.37
C VAL A 226 16.06 18.64 -4.41
N SER A 227 17.33 18.25 -4.33
CA SER A 227 18.35 18.66 -5.30
C SER A 227 18.53 17.68 -6.46
N PHE A 228 18.09 16.44 -6.32
CA PHE A 228 18.07 15.47 -7.41
C PHE A 228 16.96 15.79 -8.40
N ASN A 229 17.28 15.88 -9.70
CA ASN A 229 16.34 16.22 -10.77
C ASN A 229 16.21 15.12 -11.85
N SER A 230 16.78 13.93 -11.62
CA SER A 230 16.88 12.90 -12.66
C SER A 230 17.56 13.45 -13.95
N SER A 231 17.03 13.12 -15.12
CA SER A 231 17.50 13.66 -16.41
C SER A 231 16.70 14.87 -16.90
N LEU A 232 15.84 15.45 -16.02
CA LEU A 232 15.00 16.59 -16.38
C LEU A 232 15.79 17.90 -16.36
N SER A 233 15.31 18.87 -17.13
CA SER A 233 15.77 20.23 -16.99
C SER A 233 15.43 20.80 -15.60
N LEU A 234 16.20 21.78 -15.14
CA LEU A 234 15.94 22.44 -13.85
C LEU A 234 14.54 23.06 -13.81
N ALA A 235 14.06 23.59 -14.92
CA ALA A 235 12.72 24.19 -15.02
C ALA A 235 11.61 23.14 -14.87
N GLU A 236 11.70 22.02 -15.57
CA GLU A 236 10.73 20.93 -15.47
C GLU A 236 10.71 20.34 -14.06
N ALA A 237 11.89 20.02 -13.50
CA ALA A 237 12.01 19.48 -12.16
C ALA A 237 11.47 20.44 -11.10
N SER A 238 11.70 21.76 -11.24
CA SER A 238 11.14 22.78 -10.34
C SER A 238 9.62 22.81 -10.43
N THR A 239 9.07 22.84 -11.64
CA THR A 239 7.61 22.82 -11.85
C THR A 239 6.95 21.58 -11.22
N ILE A 240 7.56 20.41 -11.38
CA ILE A 240 7.07 19.17 -10.76
C ILE A 240 7.11 19.26 -9.24
N LYS A 241 8.22 19.71 -8.66
CA LYS A 241 8.37 19.85 -7.20
C LYS A 241 7.37 20.86 -6.62
N ASP A 242 7.10 21.96 -7.31
CA ASP A 242 6.10 22.95 -6.90
C ASP A 242 4.67 22.35 -6.95
N ALA A 243 4.35 21.57 -7.98
CA ALA A 243 3.09 20.87 -8.09
C ALA A 243 2.91 19.82 -6.97
N VAL A 244 3.95 19.04 -6.67
CA VAL A 244 3.91 18.07 -5.56
C VAL A 244 3.76 18.78 -4.22
N LYS A 245 4.44 19.91 -4.03
CA LYS A 245 4.23 20.71 -2.81
C LYS A 245 2.77 21.13 -2.68
N LEU A 246 2.21 21.74 -3.70
CA LEU A 246 0.84 22.26 -3.68
C LEU A 246 -0.19 21.16 -3.45
N VAL A 247 -0.09 20.06 -4.19
CA VAL A 247 -1.11 19.00 -4.20
C VAL A 247 -0.94 18.05 -3.03
N VAL A 248 0.30 17.75 -2.62
CA VAL A 248 0.59 16.73 -1.60
C VAL A 248 1.01 17.34 -0.28
N TYR A 249 2.14 18.07 -0.26
CA TYR A 249 2.77 18.54 0.99
C TYR A 249 1.87 19.52 1.76
N ASP A 250 1.22 20.45 1.07
CA ASP A 250 0.30 21.41 1.68
C ASP A 250 -1.07 20.80 2.03
N SER A 251 -1.29 19.51 1.73
CA SER A 251 -2.58 18.85 1.84
C SER A 251 -2.49 17.41 2.37
N LEU A 252 -1.52 17.08 3.22
CA LEU A 252 -1.25 15.71 3.70
C LEU A 252 -2.50 15.00 4.22
N VAL A 253 -3.30 15.70 5.03
CA VAL A 253 -4.54 15.15 5.62
C VAL A 253 -5.56 14.71 4.56
N LYS A 254 -5.62 15.41 3.42
CA LYS A 254 -6.49 15.04 2.29
C LYS A 254 -6.17 13.64 1.76
N TRP A 255 -4.94 13.22 1.89
CA TRP A 255 -4.43 11.94 1.40
C TRP A 255 -4.29 10.89 2.51
N ASN A 256 -4.97 11.11 3.62
CA ASN A 256 -4.92 10.28 4.83
C ASN A 256 -3.53 10.23 5.50
N ILE A 257 -2.57 11.04 5.06
CA ILE A 257 -1.20 11.02 5.59
C ILE A 257 -1.21 11.61 7.00
N GLY A 258 -0.76 10.80 7.95
CA GLY A 258 -0.71 11.14 9.37
C GLY A 258 -2.05 11.03 10.13
N ILE A 259 -3.17 10.73 9.46
CA ILE A 259 -4.48 10.58 10.13
C ILE A 259 -4.49 9.36 11.06
N TYR A 260 -3.85 8.28 10.64
CA TYR A 260 -3.89 7.00 11.34
C TYR A 260 -2.67 6.74 12.24
N ASP A 261 -1.72 7.67 12.34
CA ASP A 261 -0.49 7.54 13.14
C ASP A 261 -0.77 7.13 14.59
N SER A 262 -1.82 7.66 15.21
CA SER A 262 -2.17 7.33 16.60
C SER A 262 -2.66 5.88 16.74
N ILE A 263 -3.39 5.37 15.76
CA ILE A 263 -3.90 3.98 15.75
C ILE A 263 -2.72 3.03 15.57
N ASN A 264 -1.85 3.31 14.61
CA ASN A 264 -0.70 2.49 14.29
C ASN A 264 0.36 2.55 15.40
N SER A 265 0.53 3.69 16.08
CA SER A 265 1.42 3.80 17.23
C SER A 265 0.98 2.92 18.41
N VAL A 266 -0.33 2.76 18.64
CA VAL A 266 -0.86 1.85 19.67
C VAL A 266 -0.61 0.39 19.28
N ALA A 267 -0.82 0.03 18.01
CA ALA A 267 -0.54 -1.32 17.52
C ALA A 267 0.96 -1.66 17.63
N CYS A 268 1.82 -0.74 17.23
CA CYS A 268 3.28 -0.86 17.35
C CYS A 268 3.73 -0.99 18.80
N ALA A 269 3.22 -0.16 19.71
CA ALA A 269 3.56 -0.23 21.13
C ALA A 269 3.11 -1.58 21.73
N SER A 270 1.93 -2.06 21.37
CA SER A 270 1.42 -3.35 21.82
C SER A 270 2.25 -4.52 21.33
N ALA A 271 2.71 -4.48 20.07
CA ALA A 271 3.60 -5.48 19.50
C ALA A 271 4.97 -5.49 20.20
N ASN A 272 5.54 -4.33 20.48
CA ASN A 272 6.82 -4.19 21.17
C ASN A 272 6.76 -4.65 22.65
N LEU A 273 5.62 -4.53 23.30
CA LEU A 273 5.40 -5.09 24.63
C LEU A 273 5.34 -6.63 24.62
N ASN A 274 4.87 -7.21 23.52
CA ASN A 274 4.78 -8.66 23.34
C ASN A 274 6.10 -9.33 22.92
N VAL A 275 7.12 -8.58 22.49
CA VAL A 275 8.45 -9.14 22.12
C VAL A 275 9.20 -9.74 23.32
N ASN A 276 8.81 -9.40 24.57
CA ASN A 276 9.33 -10.03 25.77
C ASN A 276 8.53 -11.26 26.26
N SER A 277 7.39 -11.55 25.66
CA SER A 277 6.73 -12.85 25.79
C SER A 277 7.12 -13.68 24.55
N GLU A 278 7.86 -14.76 24.75
CA GLU A 278 8.24 -15.77 23.77
C GLU A 278 7.23 -15.82 22.60
N ARG A 279 7.70 -15.97 21.35
CA ARG A 279 6.87 -16.47 20.25
C ARG A 279 6.09 -17.65 20.79
N GLN A 280 4.95 -17.39 21.40
CA GLN A 280 4.04 -18.44 21.79
C GLN A 280 3.66 -19.12 20.48
N ASN A 281 4.15 -20.33 20.31
CA ASN A 281 3.74 -21.27 19.31
C ASN A 281 2.27 -21.01 18.98
N SER A 282 1.98 -20.65 17.76
CA SER A 282 0.61 -20.51 17.30
C SER A 282 -0.13 -21.77 17.74
N ASN A 283 -1.16 -21.61 18.59
CA ASN A 283 -1.93 -22.75 19.11
C ASN A 283 -2.61 -23.53 17.98
N LEU A 284 -2.33 -23.17 16.73
CA LEU A 284 -2.91 -23.71 15.53
C LEU A 284 -1.86 -23.75 14.41
N GLN A 285 -1.62 -24.92 13.83
CA GLN A 285 -0.80 -25.12 12.62
C GLN A 285 -1.64 -25.85 11.57
N MET A 286 -1.37 -25.56 10.30
CA MET A 286 -2.17 -26.05 9.18
C MET A 286 -1.27 -26.41 7.99
N PHE A 287 -1.50 -27.60 7.39
CA PHE A 287 -0.77 -28.07 6.20
C PHE A 287 -1.52 -29.19 5.47
N PRO A 288 -1.30 -29.42 4.15
CA PRO A 288 -0.57 -28.54 3.27
C PRO A 288 -1.35 -27.27 2.95
N ASN A 289 -0.68 -26.25 2.50
CA ASN A 289 -1.30 -25.04 1.97
C ASN A 289 -0.42 -24.53 0.80
N PRO A 290 -0.88 -24.49 -0.45
CA PRO A 290 -2.23 -24.89 -0.92
C PRO A 290 -2.59 -26.36 -0.69
N VAL A 291 -3.90 -26.66 -0.69
CA VAL A 291 -4.45 -27.98 -0.44
C VAL A 291 -5.50 -28.39 -1.49
N THR A 292 -5.51 -29.67 -1.86
CA THR A 292 -6.51 -30.23 -2.80
C THR A 292 -7.67 -30.89 -2.07
N ASP A 293 -7.39 -31.87 -1.21
CA ASP A 293 -8.41 -32.76 -0.68
C ASP A 293 -8.52 -32.75 0.84
N ILE A 294 -7.39 -32.86 1.53
CA ILE A 294 -7.34 -33.03 2.98
C ILE A 294 -6.39 -32.02 3.60
N LEU A 295 -6.96 -31.18 4.43
CA LEU A 295 -6.24 -30.22 5.25
C LEU A 295 -5.96 -30.83 6.62
N THR A 296 -4.70 -30.81 7.05
CA THR A 296 -4.31 -31.24 8.40
C THR A 296 -4.17 -30.03 9.29
N LEU A 297 -4.87 -30.05 10.41
CA LEU A 297 -4.86 -29.02 11.43
C LEU A 297 -4.28 -29.57 12.71
N LYS A 298 -3.28 -28.90 13.31
CA LYS A 298 -2.75 -29.20 14.65
C LYS A 298 -3.15 -28.09 15.61
N VAL A 299 -3.85 -28.46 16.67
CA VAL A 299 -4.28 -27.55 17.73
C VAL A 299 -3.45 -27.82 18.99
N TYR A 300 -2.95 -26.78 19.62
CA TYR A 300 -2.18 -26.86 20.86
C TYR A 300 -2.88 -26.09 22.00
N PRO A 301 -2.88 -26.58 23.24
CA PRO A 301 -2.48 -27.93 23.68
C PRO A 301 -3.37 -29.02 23.08
N GLU A 302 -2.81 -30.18 22.79
CA GLU A 302 -3.50 -31.28 22.08
C GLU A 302 -4.73 -31.85 22.80
N LYS A 303 -4.86 -31.59 24.10
CA LYS A 303 -5.96 -32.13 24.94
C LYS A 303 -7.21 -31.24 24.96
N ASP A 304 -7.13 -30.01 24.52
CA ASP A 304 -8.26 -29.08 24.55
C ASP A 304 -9.21 -29.33 23.39
N SER A 305 -10.48 -29.58 23.70
CA SER A 305 -11.51 -29.56 22.66
C SER A 305 -11.80 -28.13 22.24
N VAL A 306 -11.76 -27.88 20.94
CA VAL A 306 -11.99 -26.57 20.35
C VAL A 306 -13.01 -26.67 19.23
N GLN A 307 -13.77 -25.60 19.03
CA GLN A 307 -14.63 -25.45 17.86
C GLN A 307 -13.84 -24.73 16.76
N ILE A 308 -13.64 -25.44 15.66
CA ILE A 308 -12.94 -24.98 14.45
C ILE A 308 -14.00 -24.47 13.48
N GLN A 309 -13.87 -23.23 13.05
CA GLN A 309 -14.78 -22.59 12.10
C GLN A 309 -14.04 -22.33 10.80
N ILE A 310 -14.63 -22.72 9.67
CA ILE A 310 -14.13 -22.47 8.32
C ILE A 310 -15.04 -21.44 7.67
N TYR A 311 -14.44 -20.37 7.20
CA TYR A 311 -15.09 -19.27 6.50
C TYR A 311 -14.59 -19.20 5.06
N ASP A 312 -15.46 -18.80 4.16
CA ASP A 312 -15.02 -18.40 2.84
C ASP A 312 -14.34 -17.01 2.87
N TRP A 313 -13.85 -16.61 1.72
CA TRP A 313 -13.20 -15.32 1.55
C TRP A 313 -14.09 -14.11 1.86
N SER A 314 -15.43 -14.24 1.81
CA SER A 314 -16.40 -13.19 2.11
C SER A 314 -16.74 -13.10 3.61
N GLY A 315 -16.18 -14.01 4.43
CA GLY A 315 -16.47 -14.12 5.86
C GLY A 315 -17.74 -14.90 6.19
N VAL A 316 -18.33 -15.60 5.23
CA VAL A 316 -19.46 -16.50 5.46
C VAL A 316 -18.97 -17.78 6.11
N LEU A 317 -19.57 -18.19 7.22
CA LEU A 317 -19.28 -19.46 7.88
C LEU A 317 -19.74 -20.62 7.01
N ILE A 318 -18.78 -21.42 6.52
CA ILE A 318 -19.03 -22.58 5.66
C ILE A 318 -19.20 -23.86 6.48
N ARG A 319 -18.38 -24.04 7.52
CA ARG A 319 -18.37 -25.26 8.32
C ARG A 319 -17.90 -24.98 9.75
N GLU A 320 -18.49 -25.70 10.69
CA GLU A 320 -18.04 -25.76 12.09
C GLU A 320 -17.71 -27.21 12.45
N ILE A 321 -16.56 -27.44 13.07
CA ILE A 321 -16.04 -28.77 13.41
C ILE A 321 -15.57 -28.74 14.85
N GLU A 322 -15.96 -29.72 15.65
CA GLU A 322 -15.42 -29.91 16.99
C GLU A 322 -14.23 -30.87 16.97
N GLY A 323 -13.18 -30.54 17.70
CA GLY A 323 -12.00 -31.38 17.74
C GLY A 323 -10.92 -30.96 18.71
N ALA A 324 -10.00 -31.88 18.97
CA ALA A 324 -8.80 -31.66 19.79
C ALA A 324 -7.56 -32.25 19.08
N GLY A 325 -6.38 -31.73 19.34
CA GLY A 325 -5.13 -32.24 18.80
C GLY A 325 -5.01 -32.12 17.28
N THR A 326 -4.42 -33.14 16.65
CA THR A 326 -4.25 -33.17 15.19
C THR A 326 -5.51 -33.69 14.50
N ARG A 327 -6.03 -32.90 13.55
CA ARG A 327 -7.23 -33.23 12.76
C ARG A 327 -6.96 -33.21 11.27
N ARG A 328 -7.54 -34.17 10.55
CA ARG A 328 -7.62 -34.18 9.08
C ARG A 328 -9.02 -33.78 8.68
N ILE A 329 -9.12 -32.69 7.94
CA ILE A 329 -10.38 -32.09 7.47
C ILE A 329 -10.51 -32.38 5.98
N ASP A 330 -11.54 -33.11 5.60
CA ASP A 330 -11.87 -33.30 4.19
C ASP A 330 -12.52 -32.04 3.64
N ILE A 331 -11.88 -31.46 2.62
CA ILE A 331 -12.32 -30.20 1.97
C ILE A 331 -12.64 -30.38 0.49
N ARG A 332 -12.83 -31.62 0.02
CA ARG A 332 -13.14 -31.89 -1.39
C ARG A 332 -14.44 -31.24 -1.86
N GLU A 333 -15.38 -31.02 -0.94
CA GLU A 333 -16.65 -30.34 -1.22
C GLU A 333 -16.51 -28.82 -1.40
N LEU A 334 -15.39 -28.22 -0.98
CA LEU A 334 -15.16 -26.80 -1.14
C LEU A 334 -14.76 -26.50 -2.59
N ALA A 335 -15.28 -25.42 -3.14
CA ALA A 335 -14.82 -24.89 -4.42
C ALA A 335 -13.37 -24.42 -4.33
N ASN A 336 -12.66 -24.35 -5.46
CA ASN A 336 -11.34 -23.76 -5.50
C ASN A 336 -11.42 -22.28 -5.05
N GLY A 337 -10.54 -21.87 -4.15
CA GLY A 337 -10.60 -20.53 -3.60
C GLY A 337 -9.85 -20.36 -2.29
N VAL A 338 -10.01 -19.19 -1.70
CA VAL A 338 -9.39 -18.80 -0.42
C VAL A 338 -10.38 -18.99 0.71
N TYR A 339 -9.91 -19.60 1.79
CA TYR A 339 -10.67 -19.88 3.00
C TYR A 339 -9.89 -19.50 4.25
N PHE A 340 -10.62 -19.28 5.34
CA PHE A 340 -10.04 -18.97 6.64
C PHE A 340 -10.51 -19.98 7.69
N ILE A 341 -9.59 -20.40 8.57
CA ILE A 341 -9.89 -21.23 9.73
C ILE A 341 -9.69 -20.40 11.00
N ARG A 342 -10.67 -20.46 11.90
CA ARG A 342 -10.64 -19.80 13.20
C ARG A 342 -11.04 -20.77 14.31
N LEU A 343 -10.47 -20.57 15.50
CA LEU A 343 -10.94 -21.21 16.73
C LEU A 343 -11.97 -20.32 17.43
N LYS A 344 -13.19 -20.80 17.65
CA LYS A 344 -14.36 -19.99 18.09
C LYS A 344 -14.12 -19.23 19.41
N ASN A 345 -13.45 -19.80 20.35
CA ASN A 345 -13.28 -19.22 21.70
C ASN A 345 -11.87 -18.74 21.99
N ARG A 346 -11.03 -18.61 20.96
CA ARG A 346 -9.67 -18.06 21.06
C ARG A 346 -9.56 -16.88 20.11
N SER A 347 -9.57 -15.69 20.68
CA SER A 347 -9.38 -14.46 19.93
C SER A 347 -7.99 -14.45 19.28
N ASN A 348 -7.92 -14.06 18.01
CA ASN A 348 -6.74 -13.75 17.20
C ASN A 348 -5.98 -14.90 16.51
N THR A 349 -6.55 -16.08 16.29
CA THR A 349 -5.91 -17.09 15.43
C THR A 349 -6.83 -17.43 14.27
N ALA A 350 -6.76 -16.69 13.18
CA ALA A 350 -7.30 -17.10 11.89
C ALA A 350 -6.13 -17.51 10.99
N LEU A 351 -6.19 -18.73 10.43
CA LEU A 351 -5.22 -19.20 9.42
C LEU A 351 -5.92 -19.24 8.04
N LYS A 352 -5.20 -18.76 7.03
CA LYS A 352 -5.66 -18.79 5.64
C LYS A 352 -5.18 -20.06 4.95
N PHE A 353 -6.05 -20.71 4.15
CA PHE A 353 -5.64 -21.74 3.20
C PHE A 353 -6.22 -21.51 1.81
N VAL A 354 -5.52 -22.04 0.82
CA VAL A 354 -5.94 -22.02 -0.58
C VAL A 354 -6.35 -23.44 -0.98
N LYS A 355 -7.58 -23.60 -1.47
CA LYS A 355 -8.10 -24.84 -2.07
C LYS A 355 -7.87 -24.77 -3.58
N ASN A 356 -7.13 -25.74 -4.10
CA ASN A 356 -6.86 -25.93 -5.54
C ASN A 356 -7.76 -27.01 -6.13
#